data_6ea197cce321e27e0c0045f77c0fdd1e
#
_entry.id   6ea197cce321e27e0c0045f77c0fdd1e
#
_cell.length_a   1.000
_cell.length_b   1.000
_cell.length_c   1.000
_cell.angle_alpha   90.00
_cell.angle_beta   90.00
_cell.angle_gamma   90.00
#
_symmetry.space_group_name_H-M   'P 1'
#
loop_
_entity.id
_entity.type
_entity.pdbx_description
1 polymer ?
#
loop_
_entity_poly.entity_id
_entity_poly.type
_entity_poly.pdbx_seq_one_letter_code
_entity_poly.pdbx_strand_id
1 'polypeptide(L)'
;RFLDLLEKIDLTVKSLGDGFNKYISTWYELDRYYRKFIYHARSSGQISLLEKLVRDVQNHYSNSFLLPINDQWQDAVDQQRLWAIPDVISQAEFYDYFVERQFLRDGKKVVVIVSDALRYEIGSEFVDLIRAEDRYDARLEAVAGVLPSATSFGMAALLPHEKLTFTAGGSVLVDGKNTQGTTNRREIMAAHILEGATDLQSEE
;
A
#
# COMPACT_ATOMS: atom_id res chain seq x y z
N ARG A 1 -4.01 -20.96 -13.98
CA ARG A 1 -4.25 -19.50 -14.07
C ARG A 1 -2.97 -18.71 -13.82
N PHE A 2 -2.24 -18.96 -12.71
CA PHE A 2 -0.98 -18.24 -12.43
C PHE A 2 0.02 -18.38 -13.59
N LEU A 3 0.36 -19.60 -14.00
CA LEU A 3 1.30 -19.84 -15.09
C LEU A 3 0.79 -19.33 -16.44
N ASP A 4 -0.51 -19.51 -16.74
CA ASP A 4 -1.13 -19.02 -17.98
C ASP A 4 -1.06 -17.49 -18.10
N LEU A 5 -1.21 -16.78 -16.97
CA LEU A 5 -1.08 -15.33 -16.92
C LEU A 5 0.39 -14.91 -17.07
N LEU A 6 1.29 -15.59 -16.35
CA LEU A 6 2.72 -15.29 -16.38
C LEU A 6 3.31 -15.42 -17.78
N GLU A 7 2.88 -16.41 -18.57
CA GLU A 7 3.33 -16.62 -19.95
C GLU A 7 2.86 -15.53 -20.92
N LYS A 8 1.77 -14.83 -20.62
CA LYS A 8 1.13 -13.86 -21.53
C LYS A 8 1.43 -12.41 -21.18
N ILE A 9 1.91 -12.16 -19.98
CA ILE A 9 2.04 -10.81 -19.45
C ILE A 9 3.38 -10.19 -19.85
N ASP A 10 3.35 -8.90 -20.21
CA ASP A 10 4.58 -8.11 -20.42
C ASP A 10 5.14 -7.65 -19.07
N LEU A 11 6.31 -8.15 -18.71
CA LEU A 11 7.02 -7.83 -17.46
C LEU A 11 8.11 -6.75 -17.65
N THR A 12 8.11 -6.01 -18.76
CA THR A 12 9.06 -4.91 -18.94
C THR A 12 8.66 -3.68 -18.11
N VAL A 13 9.66 -3.00 -17.54
CA VAL A 13 9.50 -1.73 -16.82
C VAL A 13 10.24 -0.64 -17.58
N LYS A 14 9.50 0.26 -18.23
CA LYS A 14 10.08 1.36 -19.01
C LYS A 14 10.33 2.61 -18.18
N SER A 15 9.56 2.79 -17.10
CA SER A 15 9.66 3.91 -16.16
C SER A 15 8.91 3.55 -14.88
N LEU A 16 9.05 4.36 -13.83
CA LEU A 16 8.29 4.18 -12.59
C LEU A 16 6.78 4.20 -12.83
N GLY A 17 6.27 5.14 -13.64
CA GLY A 17 4.86 5.22 -14.00
C GLY A 17 4.38 4.02 -14.81
N ASP A 18 5.18 3.51 -15.76
CA ASP A 18 4.86 2.30 -16.52
C ASP A 18 4.74 1.07 -15.62
N GLY A 19 5.75 0.83 -14.77
CA GLY A 19 5.74 -0.30 -13.84
C GLY A 19 4.58 -0.21 -12.83
N PHE A 20 4.33 0.98 -12.27
CA PHE A 20 3.22 1.21 -11.36
C PHE A 20 1.86 0.91 -12.03
N ASN A 21 1.63 1.45 -13.23
CA ASN A 21 0.39 1.23 -13.97
C ASN A 21 0.19 -0.23 -14.37
N LYS A 22 1.24 -0.93 -14.80
CA LYS A 22 1.19 -2.37 -15.09
C LYS A 22 0.88 -3.18 -13.84
N TYR A 23 1.45 -2.81 -12.69
CA TYR A 23 1.15 -3.49 -11.44
C TYR A 23 -0.32 -3.36 -11.06
N ILE A 24 -0.86 -2.15 -11.00
CA ILE A 24 -2.25 -1.92 -10.56
C ILE A 24 -3.29 -2.38 -11.59
N SER A 25 -2.91 -2.54 -12.85
CA SER A 25 -3.83 -3.03 -13.89
C SER A 25 -3.84 -4.54 -14.03
N THR A 26 -2.70 -5.21 -13.83
CA THR A 26 -2.58 -6.63 -14.20
C THR A 26 -1.66 -7.44 -13.29
N TRP A 27 -0.46 -6.93 -12.93
CA TRP A 27 0.55 -7.76 -12.24
C TRP A 27 0.13 -8.18 -10.84
N TYR A 28 -0.68 -7.37 -10.14
CA TYR A 28 -1.23 -7.74 -8.84
C TYR A 28 -2.03 -9.05 -8.86
N GLU A 29 -2.56 -9.46 -10.02
CA GLU A 29 -3.25 -10.74 -10.15
C GLU A 29 -2.31 -11.92 -10.00
N LEU A 30 -1.03 -11.80 -10.44
CA LEU A 30 -0.02 -12.85 -10.22
C LEU A 30 0.22 -13.03 -8.72
N ASP A 31 0.35 -11.94 -7.96
CA ASP A 31 0.46 -11.99 -6.49
C ASP A 31 -0.76 -12.66 -5.87
N ARG A 32 -1.96 -12.29 -6.32
CA ARG A 32 -3.23 -12.85 -5.84
C ARG A 32 -3.34 -14.34 -6.11
N TYR A 33 -3.01 -14.80 -7.32
CA TYR A 33 -3.04 -16.23 -7.66
C TYR A 33 -1.98 -17.01 -6.89
N TYR A 34 -0.78 -16.47 -6.75
CA TYR A 34 0.28 -17.10 -5.97
C TYR A 34 -0.13 -17.24 -4.50
N ARG A 35 -0.59 -16.17 -3.85
CA ARG A 35 -1.06 -16.19 -2.45
C ARG A 35 -2.17 -17.22 -2.25
N LYS A 36 -3.19 -17.21 -3.10
CA LYS A 36 -4.30 -18.19 -3.03
C LYS A 36 -3.82 -19.61 -3.23
N PHE A 37 -2.94 -19.85 -4.18
CA PHE A 37 -2.37 -21.15 -4.41
C PHE A 37 -1.63 -21.67 -3.16
N ILE A 38 -0.72 -20.88 -2.60
CA ILE A 38 0.03 -21.25 -1.39
C ILE A 38 -0.90 -21.50 -0.20
N TYR A 39 -1.91 -20.64 -0.02
CA TYR A 39 -2.90 -20.81 1.04
C TYR A 39 -3.65 -22.15 0.91
N HIS A 40 -4.18 -22.45 -0.26
CA HIS A 40 -4.92 -23.68 -0.48
C HIS A 40 -4.03 -24.93 -0.42
N ALA A 41 -2.81 -24.87 -0.94
CA ALA A 41 -1.86 -25.97 -0.83
C ALA A 41 -1.54 -26.30 0.63
N ARG A 42 -1.34 -25.27 1.47
CA ARG A 42 -1.09 -25.46 2.92
C ARG A 42 -2.34 -25.97 3.65
N SER A 43 -3.51 -25.45 3.33
CA SER A 43 -4.77 -25.79 3.97
C SER A 43 -5.31 -27.17 3.58
N SER A 44 -4.81 -27.76 2.48
CA SER A 44 -5.27 -29.07 1.99
C SER A 44 -4.88 -30.25 2.89
N GLY A 45 -3.90 -30.08 3.79
CA GLY A 45 -3.30 -31.17 4.55
C GLY A 45 -2.46 -32.16 3.72
N GLN A 46 -2.33 -31.93 2.40
CA GLN A 46 -1.65 -32.81 1.44
C GLN A 46 -0.35 -32.20 0.89
N ILE A 47 0.34 -31.44 1.72
CA ILE A 47 1.56 -30.70 1.32
C ILE A 47 2.62 -31.60 0.71
N SER A 48 2.81 -32.83 1.24
CA SER A 48 3.79 -33.77 0.71
C SER A 48 3.47 -34.24 -0.72
N LEU A 49 2.20 -34.40 -1.05
CA LEU A 49 1.76 -34.71 -2.41
C LEU A 49 1.95 -33.56 -3.38
N LEU A 50 1.77 -32.34 -2.89
CA LEU A 50 1.86 -31.10 -3.67
C LEU A 50 3.25 -30.47 -3.66
N GLU A 51 4.22 -31.05 -2.94
CA GLU A 51 5.54 -30.45 -2.69
C GLU A 51 6.26 -30.01 -3.98
N LYS A 52 6.27 -30.87 -4.99
CA LYS A 52 6.89 -30.53 -6.27
C LYS A 52 6.19 -29.37 -6.94
N LEU A 53 4.86 -29.40 -6.99
CA LEU A 53 4.07 -28.31 -7.61
C LEU A 53 4.24 -26.98 -6.85
N VAL A 54 4.24 -27.03 -5.53
CA VAL A 54 4.49 -25.85 -4.69
C VAL A 54 5.85 -25.25 -5.00
N ARG A 55 6.89 -26.07 -5.08
CA ARG A 55 8.26 -25.65 -5.40
C ARG A 55 8.35 -25.06 -6.81
N ASP A 56 7.73 -25.70 -7.78
CA ASP A 56 7.74 -25.22 -9.17
C ASP A 56 7.03 -23.86 -9.28
N VAL A 57 5.86 -23.70 -8.66
CA VAL A 57 5.13 -22.41 -8.63
C VAL A 57 5.92 -21.33 -7.88
N GLN A 58 6.57 -21.67 -6.75
CA GLN A 58 7.43 -20.73 -6.02
C GLN A 58 8.62 -20.28 -6.87
N ASN A 59 9.26 -21.20 -7.58
CA ASN A 59 10.38 -20.88 -8.48
C ASN A 59 9.93 -19.94 -9.62
N HIS A 60 8.78 -20.20 -10.23
CA HIS A 60 8.23 -19.31 -11.26
C HIS A 60 7.87 -17.94 -10.70
N TYR A 61 7.24 -17.89 -9.51
CA TYR A 61 6.91 -16.63 -8.87
C TYR A 61 8.16 -15.80 -8.54
N SER A 62 9.19 -16.43 -7.95
CA SER A 62 10.42 -15.73 -7.56
C SER A 62 11.30 -15.37 -8.75
N ASN A 63 11.59 -16.33 -9.64
CA ASN A 63 12.62 -16.18 -10.66
C ASN A 63 12.07 -15.66 -11.99
N SER A 64 10.82 -15.99 -12.34
CA SER A 64 10.25 -15.57 -13.62
C SER A 64 9.36 -14.32 -13.51
N PHE A 65 8.91 -13.96 -12.30
CA PHE A 65 8.08 -12.79 -12.04
C PHE A 65 8.80 -11.75 -11.19
N LEU A 66 9.07 -12.03 -9.90
CA LEU A 66 9.57 -11.03 -8.97
C LEU A 66 10.97 -10.51 -9.34
N LEU A 67 11.91 -11.41 -9.57
CA LEU A 67 13.30 -11.01 -9.83
C LEU A 67 13.43 -10.10 -11.06
N PRO A 68 12.88 -10.46 -12.25
CA PRO A 68 12.99 -9.61 -13.43
C PRO A 68 12.36 -8.23 -13.28
N ILE A 69 11.21 -8.11 -12.58
CA ILE A 69 10.60 -6.80 -12.38
C ILE A 69 11.30 -5.99 -11.30
N ASN A 70 11.83 -6.63 -10.25
CA ASN A 70 12.58 -5.93 -9.20
C ASN A 70 13.88 -5.32 -9.75
N ASP A 71 14.62 -6.04 -10.57
CA ASP A 71 15.85 -5.52 -11.20
C ASP A 71 15.54 -4.29 -12.06
N GLN A 72 14.55 -4.38 -12.93
CA GLN A 72 14.15 -3.27 -13.80
C GLN A 72 13.54 -2.10 -12.99
N TRP A 73 12.77 -2.41 -11.94
CA TRP A 73 12.23 -1.39 -11.05
C TRP A 73 13.33 -0.65 -10.31
N GLN A 74 14.33 -1.37 -9.79
CA GLN A 74 15.48 -0.76 -9.15
C GLN A 74 16.24 0.15 -10.09
N ASP A 75 16.50 -0.29 -11.31
CA ASP A 75 17.13 0.54 -12.36
C ASP A 75 16.33 1.83 -12.62
N ALA A 76 14.99 1.73 -12.64
CA ALA A 76 14.12 2.90 -12.83
C ALA A 76 14.14 3.84 -11.60
N VAL A 77 14.25 3.30 -10.39
CA VAL A 77 14.39 4.08 -9.15
C VAL A 77 15.73 4.81 -9.10
N ASP A 78 16.82 4.14 -9.43
CA ASP A 78 18.19 4.68 -9.37
C ASP A 78 18.40 5.85 -10.36
N GLN A 79 17.59 5.91 -11.39
CA GLN A 79 17.60 7.03 -12.34
C GLN A 79 16.87 8.28 -11.81
N GLN A 80 16.15 8.18 -10.72
CA GLN A 80 15.40 9.31 -10.14
C GLN A 80 16.24 10.05 -9.09
N ARG A 81 16.15 11.38 -9.13
CA ARG A 81 16.72 12.23 -8.06
C ARG A 81 15.80 12.36 -6.85
N LEU A 82 14.50 12.26 -7.09
CA LEU A 82 13.45 12.35 -6.09
C LEU A 82 12.48 11.19 -6.27
N TRP A 83 12.04 10.63 -5.16
CA TRP A 83 11.01 9.59 -5.17
C TRP A 83 9.65 10.23 -5.45
N ALA A 84 9.23 10.19 -6.70
CA ALA A 84 7.91 10.61 -7.15
C ALA A 84 7.55 9.84 -8.43
N ILE A 85 6.29 9.43 -8.53
CA ILE A 85 5.73 8.81 -9.73
C ILE A 85 4.78 9.84 -10.34
N PRO A 86 4.98 10.28 -11.59
CA PRO A 86 4.10 11.24 -12.24
C PRO A 86 2.64 10.79 -12.20
N ASP A 87 1.74 11.71 -11.89
CA ASP A 87 0.27 11.50 -11.83
C ASP A 87 -0.19 10.47 -10.77
N VAL A 88 0.68 10.07 -9.85
CA VAL A 88 0.36 9.16 -8.75
C VAL A 88 0.52 9.90 -7.43
N ILE A 89 -0.53 9.83 -6.61
CA ILE A 89 -0.54 10.44 -5.27
C ILE A 89 0.48 9.72 -4.39
N SER A 90 1.30 10.46 -3.67
CA SER A 90 2.20 9.91 -2.67
C SER A 90 1.44 9.52 -1.40
N GLN A 91 1.90 8.49 -0.72
CA GLN A 91 1.42 8.16 0.62
C GLN A 91 1.54 9.34 1.61
N ALA A 92 2.52 10.20 1.43
CA ALA A 92 2.68 11.41 2.23
C ALA A 92 1.56 12.45 2.01
N GLU A 93 0.85 12.38 0.90
CA GLU A 93 -0.30 13.25 0.59
C GLU A 93 -1.63 12.63 1.02
N PHE A 94 -1.61 11.44 1.67
CA PHE A 94 -2.81 10.68 1.99
C PHE A 94 -3.82 11.50 2.80
N TYR A 95 -3.37 12.15 3.88
CA TYR A 95 -4.26 12.90 4.76
C TYR A 95 -4.95 14.05 4.03
N ASP A 96 -4.16 14.88 3.34
CA ASP A 96 -4.68 16.04 2.62
C ASP A 96 -5.63 15.67 1.49
N TYR A 97 -5.27 14.63 0.73
CA TYR A 97 -6.02 14.24 -0.45
C TYR A 97 -7.26 13.42 -0.11
N PHE A 98 -7.11 12.35 0.68
CA PHE A 98 -8.20 11.40 0.94
C PHE A 98 -9.03 11.72 2.17
N VAL A 99 -8.48 12.44 3.16
CA VAL A 99 -9.21 12.73 4.40
C VAL A 99 -9.73 14.15 4.38
N GLU A 100 -8.85 15.12 4.28
CA GLU A 100 -9.23 16.53 4.41
C GLU A 100 -10.10 16.99 3.23
N ARG A 101 -9.60 16.85 2.00
CA ARG A 101 -10.29 17.37 0.79
C ARG A 101 -11.59 16.64 0.48
N GLN A 102 -11.64 15.31 0.68
CA GLN A 102 -12.81 14.53 0.28
C GLN A 102 -13.92 14.49 1.35
N PHE A 103 -13.58 14.72 2.61
CA PHE A 103 -14.52 14.55 3.71
C PHE A 103 -14.58 15.75 4.65
N LEU A 104 -13.47 16.18 5.24
CA LEU A 104 -13.50 17.14 6.32
C LEU A 104 -13.93 18.53 5.86
N ARG A 105 -13.50 18.97 4.68
CA ARG A 105 -13.93 20.27 4.10
C ARG A 105 -15.42 20.36 3.86
N ASP A 106 -16.07 19.25 3.58
CA ASP A 106 -17.52 19.15 3.41
C ASP A 106 -18.27 18.89 4.73
N GLY A 107 -17.59 18.88 5.87
CA GLY A 107 -18.15 18.56 7.18
C GLY A 107 -18.62 17.10 7.32
N LYS A 108 -18.12 16.20 6.47
CA LYS A 108 -18.46 14.77 6.51
C LYS A 108 -17.64 14.03 7.57
N LYS A 109 -18.27 13.05 8.19
CA LYS A 109 -17.56 12.13 9.10
C LYS A 109 -16.76 11.11 8.28
N VAL A 110 -15.54 10.84 8.71
CA VAL A 110 -14.66 9.84 8.11
C VAL A 110 -14.04 8.96 9.19
N VAL A 111 -13.92 7.68 8.90
CA VAL A 111 -13.16 6.72 9.71
C VAL A 111 -12.04 6.17 8.85
N VAL A 112 -10.81 6.34 9.28
CA VAL A 112 -9.63 5.81 8.61
C VAL A 112 -9.17 4.55 9.35
N ILE A 113 -9.18 3.42 8.66
CA ILE A 113 -8.67 2.15 9.16
C ILE A 113 -7.34 1.87 8.50
N VAL A 114 -6.26 1.93 9.27
CA VAL A 114 -4.91 1.61 8.78
C VAL A 114 -4.63 0.14 9.05
N SER A 115 -4.44 -0.63 7.98
CA SER A 115 -4.00 -2.03 8.07
C SER A 115 -2.54 -2.12 7.65
N ASP A 116 -1.66 -2.48 8.58
CA ASP A 116 -0.24 -2.70 8.28
C ASP A 116 -0.07 -3.87 7.33
N ALA A 117 0.89 -3.75 6.40
CA ALA A 117 1.19 -4.74 5.38
C ALA A 117 0.01 -5.15 4.47
N LEU A 118 -1.03 -4.33 4.34
CA LEU A 118 -2.12 -4.56 3.39
C LEU A 118 -1.59 -4.34 1.97
N ARG A 119 -1.50 -5.43 1.21
CA ARG A 119 -1.03 -5.39 -0.18
C ARG A 119 -2.17 -5.03 -1.13
N TYR A 120 -1.83 -4.39 -2.26
CA TYR A 120 -2.80 -3.96 -3.27
C TYR A 120 -3.72 -5.10 -3.74
N GLU A 121 -3.17 -6.31 -3.97
CA GLU A 121 -3.94 -7.48 -4.41
C GLU A 121 -4.98 -7.93 -3.37
N ILE A 122 -4.70 -7.74 -2.07
CA ILE A 122 -5.66 -8.00 -0.99
C ILE A 122 -6.72 -6.91 -0.96
N GLY A 123 -6.33 -5.65 -1.14
CA GLY A 123 -7.26 -4.53 -1.27
C GLY A 123 -8.22 -4.71 -2.43
N SER A 124 -7.74 -5.19 -3.59
CA SER A 124 -8.57 -5.51 -4.74
C SER A 124 -9.60 -6.60 -4.42
N GLU A 125 -9.17 -7.70 -3.79
CA GLU A 125 -10.09 -8.77 -3.38
C GLU A 125 -11.10 -8.28 -2.34
N PHE A 126 -10.69 -7.43 -1.41
CA PHE A 126 -11.56 -6.85 -0.39
C PHE A 126 -12.65 -5.96 -1.00
N VAL A 127 -12.30 -5.13 -1.98
CA VAL A 127 -13.28 -4.31 -2.70
C VAL A 127 -14.30 -5.18 -3.44
N ASP A 128 -13.86 -6.27 -4.09
CA ASP A 128 -14.75 -7.21 -4.74
C ASP A 128 -15.75 -7.84 -3.74
N LEU A 129 -15.28 -8.20 -2.54
CA LEU A 129 -16.13 -8.73 -1.47
C LEU A 129 -17.14 -7.70 -0.95
N ILE A 130 -16.71 -6.45 -0.73
CA ILE A 130 -17.61 -5.38 -0.27
C ILE A 130 -18.70 -5.10 -1.30
N ARG A 131 -18.33 -5.03 -2.58
CA ARG A 131 -19.31 -4.82 -3.66
C ARG A 131 -20.33 -5.94 -3.80
N ALA A 132 -19.94 -7.17 -3.48
CA ALA A 132 -20.85 -8.32 -3.47
C ALA A 132 -21.93 -8.25 -2.38
N GLU A 133 -21.73 -7.45 -1.33
CA GLU A 133 -22.71 -7.25 -0.24
C GLU A 133 -23.87 -6.31 -0.63
N ASP A 134 -23.80 -5.65 -1.78
CA ASP A 134 -24.83 -4.76 -2.37
C ASP A 134 -25.34 -3.64 -1.43
N ARG A 135 -24.58 -3.32 -0.39
CA ARG A 135 -24.92 -2.29 0.62
C ARG A 135 -23.95 -1.12 0.63
N TYR A 136 -22.78 -1.33 0.02
CA TYR A 136 -21.66 -0.40 0.13
C TYR A 136 -21.11 -0.08 -1.26
N ASP A 137 -20.82 1.19 -1.48
CA ASP A 137 -19.97 1.60 -2.60
C ASP A 137 -18.51 1.51 -2.15
N ALA A 138 -17.69 0.80 -2.90
CA ALA A 138 -16.27 0.62 -2.61
C ALA A 138 -15.43 0.93 -3.83
N ARG A 139 -14.33 1.67 -3.63
CA ARG A 139 -13.35 2.01 -4.66
C ARG A 139 -11.96 1.60 -4.19
N LEU A 140 -11.15 1.17 -5.14
CA LEU A 140 -9.74 0.90 -4.93
C LEU A 140 -8.92 2.00 -5.61
N GLU A 141 -8.13 2.69 -4.83
CA GLU A 141 -7.18 3.66 -5.33
C GLU A 141 -5.78 3.26 -4.89
N ALA A 142 -4.79 3.49 -5.73
CA ALA A 142 -3.41 3.19 -5.44
C ALA A 142 -2.63 4.47 -5.18
N VAL A 143 -1.74 4.42 -4.21
CA VAL A 143 -0.81 5.49 -3.88
C VAL A 143 0.63 4.98 -3.95
N ALA A 144 1.57 5.85 -4.28
CA ALA A 144 2.98 5.52 -4.19
C ALA A 144 3.43 5.54 -2.72
N GLY A 145 3.88 4.40 -2.21
CA GLY A 145 4.41 4.29 -0.85
C GLY A 145 5.66 5.15 -0.65
N VAL A 146 5.93 5.56 0.58
CA VAL A 146 7.18 6.26 0.92
C VAL A 146 8.38 5.32 0.90
N LEU A 147 9.56 5.85 0.56
CA LEU A 147 10.83 5.11 0.63
C LEU A 147 11.76 5.74 1.67
N PRO A 148 12.42 4.93 2.51
CA PRO A 148 12.32 3.47 2.62
C PRO A 148 10.95 3.01 3.13
N SER A 149 10.48 1.85 2.68
CA SER A 149 9.16 1.30 3.03
C SER A 149 9.11 0.70 4.45
N ALA A 150 9.62 1.43 5.43
CA ALA A 150 9.57 1.04 6.83
C ALA A 150 8.23 1.42 7.46
N THR A 151 7.65 0.55 8.29
CA THR A 151 6.35 0.77 8.95
C THR A 151 6.30 2.11 9.70
N SER A 152 7.37 2.48 10.41
CA SER A 152 7.44 3.75 11.14
C SER A 152 7.33 4.96 10.23
N PHE A 153 7.94 4.93 9.06
CA PHE A 153 7.86 6.00 8.08
C PHE A 153 6.50 6.01 7.37
N GLY A 154 6.02 4.85 6.94
CA GLY A 154 4.69 4.73 6.34
C GLY A 154 3.57 5.23 7.26
N MET A 155 3.62 4.88 8.55
CA MET A 155 2.65 5.36 9.54
C MET A 155 2.75 6.87 9.79
N ALA A 156 3.95 7.45 9.79
CA ALA A 156 4.13 8.89 9.91
C ALA A 156 3.60 9.64 8.68
N ALA A 157 3.84 9.10 7.49
CA ALA A 157 3.40 9.67 6.22
C ALA A 157 1.87 9.72 6.05
N LEU A 158 1.12 8.89 6.79
CA LEU A 158 -0.35 8.91 6.78
C LEU A 158 -0.96 9.98 7.70
N LEU A 159 -0.15 10.60 8.58
CA LEU A 159 -0.61 11.66 9.48
C LEU A 159 -0.65 13.03 8.77
N PRO A 160 -1.47 13.97 9.25
CA PRO A 160 -1.39 15.35 8.80
C PRO A 160 0.00 15.93 9.08
N HIS A 161 0.64 16.57 8.10
CA HIS A 161 1.96 17.16 8.26
C HIS A 161 2.28 18.16 7.15
N GLU A 162 3.11 19.13 7.48
CA GLU A 162 3.79 19.97 6.48
C GLU A 162 5.16 19.36 6.13
N LYS A 163 5.83 18.77 7.11
CA LYS A 163 7.20 18.27 6.94
C LYS A 163 7.46 16.96 7.68
N LEU A 164 8.00 15.99 6.95
CA LEU A 164 8.56 14.76 7.51
C LEU A 164 10.08 14.88 7.63
N THR A 165 10.65 14.55 8.78
CA THR A 165 12.09 14.58 9.02
C THR A 165 12.55 13.34 9.76
N PHE A 166 13.85 13.03 9.62
CA PHE A 166 14.47 11.92 10.34
C PHE A 166 15.44 12.44 11.39
N THR A 167 15.44 11.83 12.56
CA THR A 167 16.47 12.05 13.56
C THR A 167 17.76 11.28 13.18
N ALA A 168 18.89 11.61 13.79
CA ALA A 168 20.13 10.86 13.63
C ALA A 168 19.99 9.37 14.03
N GLY A 169 19.04 9.04 14.89
CA GLY A 169 18.72 7.66 15.30
C GLY A 169 17.71 6.94 14.39
N GLY A 170 17.30 7.55 13.26
CA GLY A 170 16.38 6.95 12.29
C GLY A 170 14.89 7.05 12.68
N SER A 171 14.55 7.74 13.77
CA SER A 171 13.14 8.00 14.11
C SER A 171 12.53 9.05 13.19
N VAL A 172 11.26 8.89 12.84
CA VAL A 172 10.52 9.84 11.99
C VAL A 172 9.81 10.87 12.84
N LEU A 173 9.93 12.13 12.45
CA LEU A 173 9.23 13.24 13.07
C LEU A 173 8.24 13.85 12.05
N VAL A 174 7.05 14.17 12.54
CA VAL A 174 6.02 14.99 11.89
C VAL A 174 6.07 16.37 12.49
N ASP A 175 6.46 17.37 11.70
CA ASP A 175 6.58 18.78 12.14
C ASP A 175 7.36 18.93 13.45
N GLY A 176 8.46 18.16 13.58
CA GLY A 176 9.30 18.11 14.75
C GLY A 176 8.79 17.25 15.92
N LYS A 177 7.57 16.69 15.83
CA LYS A 177 6.99 15.83 16.86
C LYS A 177 7.29 14.35 16.59
N ASN A 178 7.54 13.59 17.65
CA ASN A 178 7.78 12.14 17.55
C ASN A 178 6.50 11.39 17.16
N THR A 179 6.62 10.41 16.25
CA THR A 179 5.50 9.61 15.75
C THR A 179 5.42 8.20 16.33
N GLN A 180 6.36 7.85 17.23
CA GLN A 180 6.39 6.51 17.82
C GLN A 180 5.27 6.32 18.84
N GLY A 181 4.55 5.21 18.71
CA GLY A 181 3.45 4.85 19.59
C GLY A 181 2.13 5.57 19.24
N THR A 182 1.04 5.04 19.79
CA THR A 182 -0.31 5.54 19.52
C THR A 182 -0.58 6.90 20.16
N THR A 183 -0.02 7.16 21.34
CA THR A 183 -0.19 8.42 22.07
C THR A 183 0.33 9.61 21.27
N ASN A 184 1.58 9.55 20.79
CA ASN A 184 2.17 10.63 20.01
C ASN A 184 1.38 10.90 18.72
N ARG A 185 0.94 9.85 18.04
CA ARG A 185 0.15 9.99 16.81
C ARG A 185 -1.23 10.60 17.09
N ARG A 186 -1.86 10.25 18.23
CA ARG A 186 -3.11 10.86 18.67
C ARG A 186 -2.94 12.37 18.93
N GLU A 187 -1.84 12.76 19.58
CA GLU A 187 -1.55 14.18 19.84
C GLU A 187 -1.34 14.99 18.55
N ILE A 188 -0.66 14.40 17.55
CA ILE A 188 -0.49 15.03 16.24
C ILE A 188 -1.86 15.23 15.56
N MET A 189 -2.69 14.19 15.54
CA MET A 189 -4.04 14.28 14.98
C MET A 189 -4.91 15.30 15.70
N ALA A 190 -4.89 15.31 17.04
CA ALA A 190 -5.68 16.25 17.85
C ALA A 190 -5.26 17.70 17.61
N ALA A 191 -3.96 17.96 17.52
CA ALA A 191 -3.45 19.31 17.24
C ALA A 191 -3.94 19.83 15.88
N HIS A 192 -3.88 18.97 14.85
CA HIS A 192 -4.33 19.35 13.51
C HIS A 192 -5.86 19.61 13.44
N ILE A 193 -6.65 18.80 14.13
CA ILE A 193 -8.11 18.98 14.20
C ILE A 193 -8.48 20.28 14.95
N LEU A 194 -7.74 20.61 16.01
CA LEU A 194 -8.00 21.83 16.80
C LEU A 194 -7.60 23.12 16.06
N GLU A 195 -6.63 23.03 15.17
CA GLU A 195 -6.24 24.15 14.30
C GLU A 195 -7.23 24.38 13.13
N GLY A 196 -7.95 23.35 12.72
CA GLY A 196 -8.81 23.36 11.53
C GLY A 196 -10.33 23.22 11.76
N ALA A 197 -10.79 22.82 12.92
CA ALA A 197 -12.23 22.59 13.17
C ALA A 197 -12.61 22.73 14.64
N THR A 198 -13.68 23.46 14.86
CA THR A 198 -14.50 23.43 16.05
C THR A 198 -14.84 22.02 16.51
N ASP A 199 -14.48 21.72 17.76
CA ASP A 199 -15.04 20.73 18.66
C ASP A 199 -15.69 19.47 18.04
N LEU A 200 -14.89 18.46 17.86
CA LEU A 200 -15.34 17.08 17.98
C LEU A 200 -14.71 16.48 19.24
N GLN A 201 -15.09 17.01 20.41
CA GLN A 201 -14.92 16.24 21.64
C GLN A 201 -15.82 15.02 21.53
N SER A 202 -15.21 13.86 21.41
CA SER A 202 -15.88 12.60 21.66
C SER A 202 -16.34 12.61 23.12
N GLU A 203 -17.63 12.74 23.33
CA GLU A 203 -18.24 12.27 24.57
C GLU A 203 -17.99 10.77 24.70
N GLU A 204 -17.40 10.37 25.81
CA GLU A 204 -17.19 8.98 26.23
C GLU A 204 -18.51 8.20 26.40
#